data_f57f5f7e3ebf301b9d34073d4ef9270f
#
_entry.id   f57f5f7e3ebf301b9d34073d4ef9270f
#
_cell.length_a   1.000
_cell.length_b   1.000
_cell.length_c   1.000
_cell.angle_alpha   90.00
_cell.angle_beta   90.00
_cell.angle_gamma   90.00
#
_symmetry.space_group_name_H-M   'P 1'
#
loop_
_entity.id
_entity.type
_entity.pdbx_description
1 polymer ?
#
loop_
_entity_poly.entity_id
_entity_poly.type
_entity_poly.pdbx_seq_one_letter_code
_entity_poly.pdbx_strand_id
1 'polypeptide(L)'
;HQFQTWALGLVDARETSSHKGGDRGVDGVKVFDDGKVKCLISVKSGMTNPSVVRDLRGTMDRDKAPLGLLITLEKPSGGMIREALAAGFWEPDDVTAVLDDAQIPCIQIATIEELLAGQHPQWPSLADNRTFKRAKRRTT
;
A
#
# COMPACT_ATOMS: atom_id res chain seq x y z
N HIS A 1 -15.13 -9.00 -8.26
CA HIS A 1 -15.19 -8.84 -6.81
C HIS A 1 -14.40 -9.91 -6.08
N GLN A 2 -14.57 -11.16 -6.49
CA GLN A 2 -13.82 -12.24 -5.87
C GLN A 2 -12.32 -12.11 -6.10
N PHE A 3 -11.96 -11.65 -7.29
CA PHE A 3 -10.55 -11.43 -7.58
C PHE A 3 -9.96 -10.35 -6.67
N GLN A 4 -10.71 -9.29 -6.45
CA GLN A 4 -10.24 -8.21 -5.59
C GLN A 4 -10.04 -8.69 -4.16
N THR A 5 -11.01 -9.44 -3.64
CA THR A 5 -10.92 -9.96 -2.28
C THR A 5 -9.72 -10.88 -2.12
N TRP A 6 -9.52 -11.75 -3.11
CA TRP A 6 -8.39 -12.66 -3.09
C TRP A 6 -7.06 -11.91 -3.13
N ALA A 7 -6.96 -10.92 -4.02
CA ALA A 7 -5.72 -10.16 -4.17
C ALA A 7 -5.39 -9.39 -2.90
N LEU A 8 -6.41 -8.81 -2.26
CA LEU A 8 -6.19 -8.11 -0.99
C LEU A 8 -5.68 -9.06 0.08
N GLY A 9 -6.14 -10.31 0.05
CA GLY A 9 -5.66 -11.31 0.99
C GLY A 9 -4.18 -11.61 0.83
N LEU A 10 -3.63 -11.44 -0.37
CA LEU A 10 -2.20 -11.69 -0.59
C LEU A 10 -1.32 -10.69 0.13
N VAL A 11 -1.85 -9.51 0.44
CA VAL A 11 -1.10 -8.49 1.17
C VAL A 11 -1.69 -8.25 2.56
N ASP A 12 -2.60 -9.12 2.97
CA ASP A 12 -3.16 -9.06 4.32
C ASP A 12 -3.90 -7.75 4.57
N ALA A 13 -4.60 -7.29 3.57
CA ALA A 13 -5.33 -6.03 3.63
C ALA A 13 -6.82 -6.29 3.80
N ARG A 14 -7.51 -5.29 4.30
CA ARG A 14 -8.94 -5.36 4.52
C ARG A 14 -9.68 -4.73 3.34
N GLU A 15 -10.73 -5.39 2.90
CA GLU A 15 -11.58 -4.86 1.84
C GLU A 15 -12.33 -3.64 2.36
N THR A 16 -12.39 -2.58 1.54
CA THR A 16 -13.19 -1.43 1.93
C THR A 16 -14.65 -1.77 1.77
N SER A 17 -15.47 -1.31 2.69
CA SER A 17 -16.90 -1.59 2.66
C SER A 17 -17.64 -0.63 1.74
N SER A 18 -16.95 0.27 1.12
CA SER A 18 -17.61 1.31 0.38
C SER A 18 -18.07 0.82 -0.97
N HIS A 19 -19.34 0.69 -1.12
CA HIS A 19 -19.96 0.49 -2.41
C HIS A 19 -20.53 1.77 -2.93
N LYS A 20 -20.30 2.83 -2.22
CA LYS A 20 -20.81 4.13 -2.57
C LYS A 20 -19.80 4.80 -3.45
N GLY A 21 -20.23 5.54 -4.39
CA GLY A 21 -19.38 6.01 -5.46
C GLY A 21 -18.24 6.93 -5.06
N GLY A 22 -18.00 7.09 -3.77
CA GLY A 22 -16.96 8.01 -3.34
C GLY A 22 -15.55 7.46 -3.40
N ASP A 23 -15.39 6.14 -3.40
CA ASP A 23 -14.06 5.54 -3.29
C ASP A 23 -13.61 4.96 -4.60
N ARG A 24 -13.53 5.78 -5.59
CA ARG A 24 -13.15 5.31 -6.92
C ARG A 24 -11.76 4.76 -6.92
N GLY A 25 -11.63 3.53 -7.40
CA GLY A 25 -10.33 2.92 -7.57
C GLY A 25 -9.69 2.40 -6.31
N VAL A 26 -10.37 2.46 -5.17
CA VAL A 26 -9.83 1.92 -3.93
C VAL A 26 -10.64 0.72 -3.52
N ASP A 27 -9.97 -0.41 -3.41
CA ASP A 27 -10.60 -1.68 -3.10
C ASP A 27 -10.34 -2.14 -1.68
N GLY A 28 -9.26 -1.69 -1.09
CA GLY A 28 -8.92 -2.10 0.25
C GLY A 28 -8.02 -1.11 0.96
N VAL A 29 -7.76 -1.40 2.21
CA VAL A 29 -6.92 -0.57 3.04
C VAL A 29 -6.11 -1.46 3.97
N LYS A 30 -4.88 -1.03 4.22
CA LYS A 30 -4.03 -1.65 5.23
C LYS A 30 -3.52 -0.55 6.14
N VAL A 31 -3.65 -0.77 7.45
CA VAL A 31 -3.32 0.28 8.41
C VAL A 31 -2.14 -0.16 9.27
N PHE A 32 -1.39 0.83 9.72
CA PHE A 32 -0.22 0.64 10.56
C PHE A 32 -0.30 1.64 11.71
N ASP A 33 0.45 1.38 12.76
CA ASP A 33 0.57 2.31 13.88
C ASP A 33 -0.80 2.68 14.45
N ASP A 34 -1.59 1.65 14.75
CA ASP A 34 -2.92 1.80 15.34
C ASP A 34 -3.84 2.68 14.48
N GLY A 35 -3.70 2.56 13.17
CA GLY A 35 -4.56 3.29 12.24
C GLY A 35 -4.07 4.66 11.86
N LYS A 36 -2.96 5.11 12.41
CA LYS A 36 -2.43 6.44 12.09
C LYS A 36 -1.84 6.51 10.69
N VAL A 37 -1.35 5.38 10.18
CA VAL A 37 -0.76 5.32 8.84
C VAL A 37 -1.60 4.39 8.00
N LYS A 38 -2.15 4.92 6.91
CA LYS A 38 -3.01 4.14 6.02
C LYS A 38 -2.35 3.97 4.66
N CYS A 39 -2.49 2.77 4.12
CA CYS A 39 -2.15 2.48 2.73
C CYS A 39 -3.43 2.13 2.00
N LEU A 40 -3.77 2.91 0.99
CA LEU A 40 -4.92 2.60 0.15
C LEU A 40 -4.49 1.64 -0.95
N ILE A 41 -5.35 0.67 -1.24
CA ILE A 41 -4.99 -0.39 -2.18
C ILE A 41 -6.01 -0.46 -3.29
N SER A 42 -5.53 -0.43 -4.52
CA SER A 42 -6.34 -0.58 -5.70
C SER A 42 -5.93 -1.87 -6.40
N VAL A 43 -6.92 -2.63 -6.88
CA VAL A 43 -6.68 -3.91 -7.54
C VAL A 43 -7.25 -3.85 -8.95
N LYS A 44 -6.42 -4.15 -9.93
CA LYS A 44 -6.82 -4.10 -11.33
C LYS A 44 -6.52 -5.42 -12.01
N SER A 45 -7.56 -6.06 -12.55
CA SER A 45 -7.41 -7.36 -13.22
C SER A 45 -7.26 -7.22 -14.73
N GLY A 46 -7.49 -6.06 -15.29
CA GLY A 46 -7.41 -5.85 -16.72
C GLY A 46 -6.28 -4.94 -17.12
N MET A 47 -6.40 -4.38 -18.31
CA MET A 47 -5.40 -3.45 -18.80
C MET A 47 -5.40 -2.19 -17.97
N THR A 48 -4.22 -1.64 -17.76
CA THR A 48 -4.04 -0.44 -16.95
C THR A 48 -3.22 0.58 -17.73
N ASN A 49 -3.22 1.80 -17.21
CA ASN A 49 -2.46 2.89 -17.81
C ASN A 49 -2.08 3.87 -16.69
N PRO A 50 -1.28 4.90 -17.00
CA PRO A 50 -0.84 5.82 -15.94
C PRO A 50 -1.97 6.53 -15.20
N SER A 51 -3.15 6.69 -15.82
CA SER A 51 -4.23 7.38 -15.12
C SER A 51 -4.72 6.60 -13.90
N VAL A 52 -4.54 5.27 -13.91
CA VAL A 52 -4.90 4.45 -12.74
C VAL A 52 -4.04 4.85 -11.54
N VAL A 53 -2.76 5.10 -11.78
CA VAL A 53 -1.85 5.52 -10.72
C VAL A 53 -2.23 6.91 -10.23
N ARG A 54 -2.54 7.82 -11.14
CA ARG A 54 -2.97 9.17 -10.77
C ARG A 54 -4.27 9.16 -9.96
N ASP A 55 -5.19 8.29 -10.32
CA ASP A 55 -6.44 8.17 -9.58
C ASP A 55 -6.19 7.73 -8.15
N LEU A 56 -5.30 6.74 -7.97
CA LEU A 56 -4.94 6.30 -6.63
C LEU A 56 -4.30 7.44 -5.85
N ARG A 57 -3.39 8.17 -6.47
CA ARG A 57 -2.72 9.27 -5.81
C ARG A 57 -3.72 10.36 -5.40
N GLY A 58 -4.69 10.65 -6.26
CA GLY A 58 -5.70 11.64 -5.92
C GLY A 58 -6.55 11.23 -4.74
N THR A 59 -6.89 9.94 -4.66
CA THR A 59 -7.66 9.44 -3.54
C THR A 59 -6.82 9.46 -2.26
N MET A 60 -5.53 9.14 -2.35
CA MET A 60 -4.65 9.25 -1.20
C MET A 60 -4.63 10.66 -0.64
N ASP A 61 -4.52 11.66 -1.53
CA ASP A 61 -4.51 13.05 -1.08
C ASP A 61 -5.82 13.43 -0.40
N ARG A 62 -6.92 13.00 -0.98
CA ARG A 62 -8.24 13.33 -0.46
C ARG A 62 -8.47 12.70 0.90
N ASP A 63 -8.04 11.45 1.06
CA ASP A 63 -8.25 10.70 2.29
C ASP A 63 -7.11 10.86 3.29
N LYS A 64 -6.11 11.64 2.92
CA LYS A 64 -4.93 11.87 3.76
C LYS A 64 -4.23 10.56 4.10
N ALA A 65 -4.15 9.67 3.14
CA ALA A 65 -3.42 8.42 3.27
C ALA A 65 -2.03 8.61 2.68
N PRO A 66 -0.98 8.39 3.44
CA PRO A 66 0.38 8.64 2.95
C PRO A 66 0.91 7.58 2.01
N LEU A 67 0.29 6.41 1.97
CA LEU A 67 0.79 5.29 1.19
C LEU A 67 -0.29 4.76 0.26
N GLY A 68 0.15 4.20 -0.85
CA GLY A 68 -0.74 3.56 -1.80
C GLY A 68 -0.07 2.34 -2.44
N LEU A 69 -0.89 1.36 -2.76
CA LEU A 69 -0.43 0.15 -3.43
C LEU A 69 -1.39 -0.17 -4.56
N LEU A 70 -0.84 -0.34 -5.74
CA LEU A 70 -1.60 -0.80 -6.90
C LEU A 70 -1.22 -2.25 -7.17
N ILE A 71 -2.19 -3.14 -7.08
CA ILE A 71 -1.99 -4.55 -7.40
C ILE A 71 -2.55 -4.79 -8.79
N THR A 72 -1.73 -5.31 -9.69
CA THR A 72 -2.15 -5.53 -11.07
C THR A 72 -1.97 -6.99 -11.47
N LEU A 73 -2.85 -7.45 -12.33
CA LEU A 73 -2.66 -8.76 -12.96
C LEU A 73 -1.66 -8.65 -14.10
N GLU A 74 -1.76 -7.56 -14.87
CA GLU A 74 -0.89 -7.31 -16.00
C GLU A 74 0.36 -6.56 -15.56
N LYS A 75 1.44 -6.77 -16.29
CA LYS A 75 2.69 -6.06 -16.02
C LYS A 75 2.48 -4.55 -16.24
N PRO A 76 2.93 -3.71 -15.31
CA PRO A 76 2.75 -2.27 -15.48
C PRO A 76 3.62 -1.71 -16.60
N SER A 77 3.11 -0.67 -17.24
CA SER A 77 3.86 0.03 -18.28
C SER A 77 4.91 0.94 -17.66
N GLY A 78 5.87 1.35 -18.50
CA GLY A 78 6.87 2.32 -18.04
C GLY A 78 6.23 3.61 -17.56
N GLY A 79 5.17 4.04 -18.21
CA GLY A 79 4.46 5.26 -17.79
C GLY A 79 3.85 5.13 -16.42
N MET A 80 3.31 3.96 -16.10
CA MET A 80 2.78 3.71 -14.77
C MET A 80 3.87 3.75 -13.72
N ILE A 81 5.00 3.14 -14.02
CA ILE A 81 6.13 3.12 -13.08
C ILE A 81 6.62 4.53 -12.83
N ARG A 82 6.74 5.34 -13.90
CA ARG A 82 7.18 6.73 -13.73
C ARG A 82 6.19 7.55 -12.93
N GLU A 83 4.89 7.31 -13.15
CA GLU A 83 3.86 8.02 -12.41
C GLU A 83 3.95 7.67 -10.91
N ALA A 84 4.17 6.41 -10.60
CA ALA A 84 4.32 5.98 -9.21
C ALA A 84 5.57 6.59 -8.58
N LEU A 85 6.69 6.60 -9.31
CA LEU A 85 7.92 7.19 -8.80
C LEU A 85 7.79 8.68 -8.56
N ALA A 86 6.97 9.36 -9.36
CA ALA A 86 6.77 10.80 -9.20
C ALA A 86 6.09 11.15 -7.88
N ALA A 87 5.43 10.20 -7.23
CA ALA A 87 4.83 10.44 -5.93
C ALA A 87 5.87 10.55 -4.81
N GLY A 88 7.11 10.14 -5.06
CA GLY A 88 8.18 10.28 -4.09
C GLY A 88 8.13 9.24 -3.00
N PHE A 89 8.81 9.57 -1.90
CA PHE A 89 8.94 8.66 -0.77
C PHE A 89 8.17 9.22 0.42
N TRP A 90 7.72 8.29 1.26
CA TRP A 90 6.99 8.62 2.46
C TRP A 90 7.92 9.31 3.46
N GLU A 91 7.44 10.41 4.03
CA GLU A 91 8.14 11.14 5.08
C GLU A 91 7.27 11.08 6.33
N PRO A 92 7.56 10.15 7.23
CA PRO A 92 6.72 10.02 8.43
C PRO A 92 6.84 11.25 9.34
N ASP A 93 5.72 11.60 9.95
CA ASP A 93 5.68 12.75 10.86
C ASP A 93 6.58 12.55 12.06
N ASP A 94 6.67 11.31 12.54
CA ASP A 94 7.48 10.99 13.70
C ASP A 94 8.54 9.97 13.29
N VAL A 95 9.74 10.48 12.99
CA VAL A 95 10.81 9.60 12.52
C VAL A 95 11.29 8.65 13.61
N THR A 96 11.05 8.97 14.87
CA THR A 96 11.48 8.07 15.94
C THR A 96 10.61 6.83 16.02
N ALA A 97 9.44 6.86 15.41
CA ALA A 97 8.56 5.69 15.39
C ALA A 97 8.95 4.69 14.30
N VAL A 98 9.83 5.08 13.39
CA VAL A 98 10.22 4.22 12.27
C VAL A 98 11.47 3.46 12.66
N LEU A 99 11.40 2.14 12.62
CA LEU A 99 12.50 1.28 13.07
C LEU A 99 13.55 1.04 11.99
N ASP A 100 13.22 1.39 10.76
CA ASP A 100 14.05 1.06 9.61
C ASP A 100 14.31 2.34 8.81
N ASP A 101 15.56 2.51 8.40
CA ASP A 101 15.95 3.67 7.61
C ASP A 101 15.54 3.57 6.14
N ALA A 102 15.04 2.43 5.72
CA ALA A 102 14.68 2.24 4.32
C ALA A 102 13.59 3.22 3.92
N GLN A 103 13.77 3.83 2.76
CA GLN A 103 12.78 4.75 2.22
C GLN A 103 11.65 3.95 1.58
N ILE A 104 10.44 4.28 1.95
CA ILE A 104 9.26 3.60 1.43
C ILE A 104 8.60 4.50 0.40
N PRO A 105 8.45 4.02 -0.85
CA PRO A 105 7.75 4.82 -1.85
C PRO A 105 6.32 5.10 -1.44
N CYS A 106 5.84 6.30 -1.74
CA CYS A 106 4.46 6.63 -1.44
C CYS A 106 3.50 5.72 -2.21
N ILE A 107 3.84 5.40 -3.45
CA ILE A 107 3.02 4.50 -4.27
C ILE A 107 3.90 3.37 -4.79
N GLN A 108 3.45 2.15 -4.58
CA GLN A 108 4.12 0.96 -5.09
C GLN A 108 3.18 0.22 -6.01
N ILE A 109 3.74 -0.48 -6.98
CA ILE A 109 2.98 -1.35 -7.89
C ILE A 109 3.49 -2.76 -7.72
N ALA A 110 2.60 -3.69 -7.44
CA ALA A 110 2.94 -5.10 -7.30
C ALA A 110 2.04 -5.90 -8.25
N THR A 111 2.65 -6.83 -8.98
CA THR A 111 1.84 -7.74 -9.79
C THR A 111 1.44 -8.95 -8.96
N ILE A 112 0.36 -9.59 -9.39
CA ILE A 112 -0.05 -10.84 -8.75
C ILE A 112 1.08 -11.86 -8.80
N GLU A 113 1.76 -11.94 -9.94
CA GLU A 113 2.87 -12.88 -10.10
C GLU A 113 3.96 -12.64 -9.07
N GLU A 114 4.32 -11.38 -8.85
CA GLU A 114 5.33 -11.05 -7.84
C GLU A 114 4.87 -11.44 -6.44
N LEU A 115 3.61 -11.16 -6.12
CA LEU A 115 3.10 -11.49 -4.80
C LEU A 115 3.08 -12.99 -4.57
N LEU A 116 2.71 -13.76 -5.58
CA LEU A 116 2.70 -15.21 -5.46
C LEU A 116 4.10 -15.79 -5.36
N ALA A 117 5.09 -15.08 -5.91
CA ALA A 117 6.49 -15.50 -5.82
C ALA A 117 7.13 -15.11 -4.49
N GLY A 118 6.38 -14.47 -3.61
CA GLY A 118 6.90 -14.10 -2.30
C GLY A 118 7.50 -12.71 -2.22
N GLN A 119 7.38 -11.93 -3.29
CA GLN A 119 7.88 -10.57 -3.28
C GLN A 119 6.80 -9.66 -2.72
N HIS A 120 7.09 -9.04 -1.60
CA HIS A 120 6.10 -8.23 -0.89
C HIS A 120 6.39 -6.74 -1.05
N PRO A 121 5.34 -5.90 -0.98
CA PRO A 121 5.57 -4.47 -0.92
C PRO A 121 6.40 -4.10 0.30
N GLN A 122 7.02 -2.92 0.23
CA GLN A 122 7.75 -2.39 1.37
C GLN A 122 6.75 -1.79 2.34
N TRP A 123 6.65 -2.39 3.52
CA TRP A 123 5.73 -1.91 4.55
C TRP A 123 6.50 -1.19 5.63
N PRO A 124 5.89 -0.19 6.28
CA PRO A 124 6.55 0.50 7.38
C PRO A 124 6.81 -0.45 8.55
N SER A 125 8.02 -0.38 9.09
CA SER A 125 8.34 -1.03 10.35
C SER A 125 8.28 0.05 11.42
N LEU A 126 7.15 0.10 12.14
CA LEU A 126 6.91 1.17 13.09
C LEU A 126 7.09 0.67 14.51
N ALA A 127 7.68 1.51 15.34
CA ALA A 127 7.83 1.19 16.76
C ALA A 127 6.49 1.41 17.46
N ASP A 128 5.97 0.34 18.06
CA ASP A 128 4.83 0.48 18.95
C ASP A 128 5.11 -0.38 20.17
N ASN A 129 4.27 -0.22 21.19
CA ASN A 129 4.54 -0.89 22.46
C ASN A 129 4.59 -2.40 22.33
N ARG A 130 3.69 -2.98 21.54
CA ARG A 130 3.64 -4.42 21.42
C ARG A 130 4.83 -4.97 20.67
N THR A 131 5.16 -4.36 19.56
CA THR A 131 6.27 -4.81 18.73
C THR A 131 7.58 -4.66 19.49
N PHE A 132 7.74 -3.55 20.17
CA PHE A 132 8.94 -3.28 20.91
C PHE A 132 9.12 -4.27 22.06
N LYS A 133 8.05 -4.56 22.77
CA LYS A 133 8.11 -5.52 23.88
C LYS A 133 8.50 -6.90 23.40
N ARG A 134 7.95 -7.34 22.29
CA ARG A 134 8.29 -8.65 21.74
C ARG A 134 9.75 -8.72 21.33
N ALA A 135 10.24 -7.66 20.71
CA ALA A 135 11.65 -7.61 20.31
C ALA A 135 12.56 -7.69 21.52
N LYS A 136 12.22 -6.99 22.59
CA LYS A 136 13.00 -7.05 23.81
C LYS A 136 13.05 -8.46 24.39
N ARG A 137 11.90 -9.12 24.43
CA ARG A 137 11.84 -10.46 24.97
C ARG A 137 12.70 -11.43 24.18
N ARG A 138 12.74 -11.25 22.86
CA ARG A 138 13.54 -12.15 22.03
C ARG A 138 15.02 -11.93 22.18
N THR A 139 15.43 -10.74 22.55
CA THR A 139 16.84 -10.46 22.70
C THR A 139 17.40 -10.91 24.06
N THR A 140 16.54 -11.27 24.96
CA THR A 140 16.98 -11.81 26.24
C THR A 140 17.03 -13.32 26.18
#